data_5384c07b949ed319dc02485b36fcdcbb
#
_entry.id   5384c07b949ed319dc02485b36fcdcbb
#
_cell.length_a   1.000
_cell.length_b   1.000
_cell.length_c   1.000
_cell.angle_alpha   90.00
_cell.angle_beta   90.00
_cell.angle_gamma   90.00
#
_symmetry.space_group_name_H-M   'P 1'
#
loop_
_entity.id
_entity.type
_entity.pdbx_description
1 polymer ?
#
loop_
_entity_poly.entity_id
_entity_poly.type
_entity_poly.pdbx_seq_one_letter_code
_entity_poly.pdbx_strand_id
1 'polypeptide(L)'
;MSEFRIHTLGCGSAKPTVHHQPSSTVVEHHGTLYMVDCGEGAQLQFQKQRLKFSRLRHIFLTHLHGDHVLGLPGLISTMALGGKEGRLTVHTFQEGKDILETILNYFSRDMPFELDYNIIVPEDGVILDTGALRVRTIPLQHRVADVGYVFEEHEPLRHINRAMCDFHGVPVFKMRDIKEGADFVKPDGTVIPNRMLTVAPDPARSYAHISDTRYIPDVAEKIGPVDLLFHETTYLQDHADLAKERYHSTAAQAAAVARDAGAKKLLTGHYSSRYNDDSLFVAEAREVFPNAVQNREGLTLDVRGRC
;
A
#
# COMPACT_ATOMS: atom_id res chain seq x y z
N MET A 1 -4.72 -16.63 9.26
CA MET A 1 -5.00 -15.56 8.28
C MET A 1 -3.70 -15.23 7.58
N SER A 2 -3.74 -15.03 6.28
CA SER A 2 -2.58 -14.59 5.49
C SER A 2 -2.17 -13.17 5.89
N GLU A 3 -0.88 -12.86 5.85
CA GLU A 3 -0.38 -11.55 6.24
C GLU A 3 -0.75 -10.50 5.19
N PHE A 4 -1.41 -9.41 5.62
CA PHE A 4 -1.54 -8.16 4.89
C PHE A 4 -1.30 -7.03 5.87
N ARG A 5 -0.08 -6.51 5.89
CA ARG A 5 0.41 -5.55 6.87
C ARG A 5 1.02 -4.33 6.21
N ILE A 6 0.95 -3.22 6.90
CA ILE A 6 1.60 -1.97 6.53
C ILE A 6 2.68 -1.67 7.56
N HIS A 7 3.90 -1.44 7.08
CA HIS A 7 5.06 -1.07 7.90
C HIS A 7 5.48 0.35 7.54
N THR A 8 5.47 1.25 8.50
CA THR A 8 5.93 2.63 8.30
C THR A 8 7.44 2.71 8.49
N LEU A 9 8.13 3.14 7.45
CA LEU A 9 9.57 3.41 7.48
C LEU A 9 9.88 4.89 7.67
N GLY A 10 9.00 5.77 7.19
CA GLY A 10 9.09 7.21 7.34
C GLY A 10 7.72 7.86 7.20
N CYS A 11 7.44 8.85 8.02
CA CYS A 11 6.16 9.57 8.05
C CYS A 11 6.29 11.09 8.15
N GLY A 12 7.50 11.63 8.00
CA GLY A 12 7.76 13.06 7.92
C GLY A 12 7.72 13.58 6.49
N SER A 13 7.51 14.90 6.33
CA SER A 13 7.46 15.60 5.04
C SER A 13 8.72 16.40 4.75
N ALA A 14 8.99 16.62 3.47
CA ALA A 14 9.95 17.52 2.85
C ALA A 14 11.44 17.23 3.14
N LYS A 15 11.82 16.80 4.32
CA LYS A 15 13.22 16.56 4.68
C LYS A 15 13.33 15.62 5.89
N PRO A 16 14.45 14.87 6.00
CA PRO A 16 14.71 14.13 7.23
C PRO A 16 14.88 15.09 8.43
N THR A 17 14.40 14.66 9.58
CA THR A 17 14.59 15.34 10.86
C THR A 17 15.16 14.37 11.89
N VAL A 18 15.46 14.84 13.10
CA VAL A 18 15.88 13.96 14.20
C VAL A 18 14.74 13.06 14.70
N HIS A 19 13.49 13.44 14.41
CA HIS A 19 12.29 12.72 14.84
C HIS A 19 11.71 11.82 13.75
N HIS A 20 11.73 12.28 12.48
CA HIS A 20 11.09 11.61 11.36
C HIS A 20 12.02 11.40 10.18
N GLN A 21 11.88 10.26 9.54
CA GLN A 21 12.38 10.01 8.20
C GLN A 21 11.31 10.43 7.18
N PRO A 22 11.72 10.87 5.97
CA PRO A 22 10.80 11.17 4.88
C PRO A 22 9.99 9.96 4.43
N SER A 23 8.97 10.22 3.61
CA SER A 23 7.92 9.28 3.23
C SER A 23 8.46 7.94 2.73
N SER A 24 8.06 6.87 3.41
CA SER A 24 8.29 5.49 2.96
C SER A 24 7.42 4.50 3.73
N THR A 25 6.74 3.64 3.00
CA THR A 25 5.84 2.63 3.55
C THR A 25 6.09 1.28 2.88
N VAL A 26 6.07 0.19 3.64
CA VAL A 26 6.12 -1.17 3.07
C VAL A 26 4.79 -1.86 3.28
N VAL A 27 4.24 -2.37 2.21
CA VAL A 27 3.07 -3.25 2.19
C VAL A 27 3.57 -4.69 2.14
N GLU A 28 3.25 -5.48 3.15
CA GLU A 28 3.52 -6.92 3.20
C GLU A 28 2.26 -7.70 2.87
N HIS A 29 2.29 -8.49 1.81
CA HIS A 29 1.18 -9.34 1.41
C HIS A 29 1.67 -10.74 1.02
N HIS A 30 1.17 -11.76 1.72
CA HIS A 30 1.52 -13.18 1.49
C HIS A 30 3.03 -13.43 1.35
N GLY A 31 3.83 -12.79 2.20
CA GLY A 31 5.28 -12.95 2.19
C GLY A 31 6.02 -12.12 1.14
N THR A 32 5.34 -11.42 0.24
CA THR A 32 5.92 -10.47 -0.70
C THR A 32 5.91 -9.07 -0.10
N LEU A 33 6.95 -8.29 -0.32
CA LEU A 33 7.05 -6.90 0.08
C LEU A 33 6.92 -5.99 -1.14
N TYR A 34 6.10 -4.96 -0.96
CA TYR A 34 5.87 -3.86 -1.89
C TYR A 34 6.20 -2.57 -1.14
N MET A 35 6.96 -1.67 -1.73
CA MET A 35 7.31 -0.40 -1.08
C MET A 35 6.60 0.75 -1.81
N VAL A 36 6.02 1.67 -1.07
CA VAL A 36 5.48 2.94 -1.58
C VAL A 36 6.40 4.03 -1.07
N ASP A 37 7.01 4.74 -1.99
CA ASP A 37 8.05 5.75 -1.80
C ASP A 37 9.29 5.25 -1.04
N CYS A 38 10.41 5.91 -1.25
CA CYS A 38 11.68 5.58 -0.63
C CYS A 38 12.46 6.86 -0.34
N GLY A 39 12.03 7.59 0.70
CA GLY A 39 12.74 8.75 1.19
C GLY A 39 14.06 8.39 1.88
N GLU A 40 14.83 9.40 2.22
CA GLU A 40 16.11 9.23 2.91
C GLU A 40 15.91 8.47 4.24
N GLY A 41 16.83 7.56 4.55
CA GLY A 41 16.76 6.74 5.76
C GLY A 41 15.89 5.50 5.66
N ALA A 42 15.06 5.33 4.61
CA ALA A 42 14.18 4.19 4.42
C ALA A 42 14.92 2.85 4.51
N GLN A 43 16.13 2.74 3.91
CA GLN A 43 16.94 1.51 3.97
C GLN A 43 17.33 1.12 5.40
N LEU A 44 17.60 2.09 6.28
CA LEU A 44 17.95 1.83 7.68
C LEU A 44 16.72 1.38 8.47
N GLN A 45 15.57 2.01 8.24
CA GLN A 45 14.31 1.62 8.86
C GLN A 45 13.85 0.23 8.40
N PHE A 46 14.04 -0.09 7.13
CA PHE A 46 13.77 -1.42 6.58
C PHE A 46 14.55 -2.51 7.33
N GLN A 47 15.85 -2.26 7.59
CA GLN A 47 16.70 -3.17 8.37
C GLN A 47 16.31 -3.21 9.85
N LYS A 48 16.05 -2.06 10.48
CA LYS A 48 15.60 -1.99 11.88
C LYS A 48 14.32 -2.80 12.13
N GLN A 49 13.39 -2.79 11.17
CA GLN A 49 12.16 -3.59 11.23
C GLN A 49 12.38 -5.05 10.78
N ARG A 50 13.62 -5.45 10.49
CA ARG A 50 14.00 -6.82 10.09
C ARG A 50 13.27 -7.32 8.85
N LEU A 51 12.85 -6.40 7.97
CA LEU A 51 12.28 -6.75 6.68
C LEU A 51 13.40 -7.33 5.78
N LYS A 52 13.05 -8.30 4.94
CA LYS A 52 14.05 -9.00 4.11
C LYS A 52 14.06 -8.42 2.70
N PHE A 53 15.18 -7.89 2.23
CA PHE A 53 15.36 -7.37 0.87
C PHE A 53 15.04 -8.42 -0.22
N SER A 54 15.29 -9.69 0.03
CA SER A 54 14.96 -10.78 -0.90
C SER A 54 13.46 -10.90 -1.16
N ARG A 55 12.59 -10.38 -0.28
CA ARG A 55 11.12 -10.38 -0.42
C ARG A 55 10.58 -9.13 -1.12
N LEU A 56 11.37 -8.05 -1.25
CA LEU A 56 10.97 -6.81 -1.92
C LEU A 56 10.97 -7.03 -3.43
N ARG A 57 9.80 -6.93 -4.06
CA ARG A 57 9.59 -7.19 -5.48
C ARG A 57 9.18 -5.98 -6.28
N HIS A 58 8.48 -5.03 -5.66
CA HIS A 58 7.96 -3.85 -6.32
C HIS A 58 8.19 -2.62 -5.46
N ILE A 59 8.55 -1.50 -6.10
CA ILE A 59 8.62 -0.17 -5.50
C ILE A 59 7.73 0.74 -6.33
N PHE A 60 6.83 1.45 -5.69
CA PHE A 60 5.86 2.36 -6.29
C PHE A 60 6.21 3.78 -5.86
N LEU A 61 6.57 4.63 -6.79
CA LEU A 61 6.80 6.05 -6.52
C LEU A 61 5.52 6.83 -6.78
N THR A 62 5.06 7.57 -5.78
CA THR A 62 3.86 8.41 -5.91
C THR A 62 4.13 9.60 -6.80
N HIS A 63 5.28 10.26 -6.60
CA HIS A 63 5.79 11.37 -7.38
C HIS A 63 7.32 11.52 -7.19
N LEU A 64 7.93 12.53 -7.81
CA LEU A 64 9.40 12.64 -7.89
C LEU A 64 9.99 13.74 -7.00
N HIS A 65 9.32 14.17 -5.92
CA HIS A 65 9.97 15.02 -4.92
C HIS A 65 11.04 14.24 -4.14
N GLY A 66 12.07 14.96 -3.66
CA GLY A 66 13.24 14.33 -3.04
C GLY A 66 12.91 13.48 -1.82
N ASP A 67 11.99 13.92 -0.99
CA ASP A 67 11.54 13.21 0.23
C ASP A 67 10.80 11.90 -0.05
N HIS A 68 10.47 11.63 -1.32
CA HIS A 68 9.86 10.37 -1.76
C HIS A 68 10.82 9.45 -2.52
N VAL A 69 11.97 9.97 -3.01
CA VAL A 69 12.81 9.20 -3.94
C VAL A 69 14.30 9.15 -3.58
N LEU A 70 14.85 10.09 -2.79
CA LEU A 70 16.30 10.20 -2.57
C LEU A 70 16.92 9.01 -1.82
N GLY A 71 16.14 8.23 -1.09
CA GLY A 71 16.61 6.99 -0.46
C GLY A 71 16.75 5.81 -1.43
N LEU A 72 16.08 5.86 -2.60
CA LEU A 72 15.95 4.74 -3.50
C LEU A 72 17.28 4.29 -4.14
N PRO A 73 18.16 5.18 -4.65
CA PRO A 73 19.44 4.75 -5.17
C PRO A 73 20.32 4.03 -4.13
N GLY A 74 20.31 4.53 -2.88
CA GLY A 74 21.03 3.91 -1.78
C GLY A 74 20.44 2.55 -1.37
N LEU A 75 19.11 2.42 -1.36
CA LEU A 75 18.42 1.16 -1.11
C LEU A 75 18.80 0.11 -2.16
N ILE A 76 18.72 0.44 -3.45
CA ILE A 76 19.06 -0.45 -4.56
C ILE A 76 20.53 -0.90 -4.47
N SER A 77 21.47 0.03 -4.23
CA SER A 77 22.88 -0.30 -4.03
C SER A 77 23.10 -1.23 -2.83
N THR A 78 22.41 -1.00 -1.72
CA THR A 78 22.47 -1.87 -0.53
C THR A 78 21.93 -3.26 -0.84
N MET A 79 20.86 -3.37 -1.60
CA MET A 79 20.28 -4.65 -2.03
C MET A 79 21.25 -5.42 -2.93
N ALA A 80 21.93 -4.73 -3.84
CA ALA A 80 22.93 -5.32 -4.71
C ALA A 80 24.11 -5.89 -3.90
N LEU A 81 24.67 -5.12 -2.97
CA LEU A 81 25.73 -5.53 -2.07
C LEU A 81 25.29 -6.67 -1.13
N GLY A 82 24.03 -6.68 -0.73
CA GLY A 82 23.42 -7.71 0.13
C GLY A 82 23.06 -9.01 -0.59
N GLY A 83 23.39 -9.15 -1.89
CA GLY A 83 23.15 -10.36 -2.67
C GLY A 83 21.68 -10.65 -2.94
N LYS A 84 20.85 -9.61 -3.10
CA LYS A 84 19.49 -9.81 -3.60
C LYS A 84 19.53 -10.45 -4.98
N GLU A 85 18.67 -11.42 -5.20
CA GLU A 85 18.50 -12.10 -6.47
C GLU A 85 17.10 -11.89 -7.05
N GLY A 86 16.89 -12.34 -8.30
CA GLY A 86 15.63 -12.29 -9.02
C GLY A 86 15.33 -10.89 -9.55
N ARG A 87 14.07 -10.50 -9.53
CA ARG A 87 13.60 -9.25 -10.17
C ARG A 87 13.14 -8.24 -9.13
N LEU A 88 13.38 -6.95 -9.40
CA LEU A 88 12.82 -5.80 -8.73
C LEU A 88 12.20 -4.89 -9.79
N THR A 89 10.92 -4.56 -9.65
CA THR A 89 10.24 -3.62 -10.55
C THR A 89 10.00 -2.29 -9.84
N VAL A 90 10.42 -1.19 -10.46
CA VAL A 90 10.12 0.18 -10.00
C VAL A 90 9.01 0.76 -10.88
N HIS A 91 7.87 1.07 -10.27
CA HIS A 91 6.77 1.77 -10.91
C HIS A 91 7.01 3.27 -10.71
N THR A 92 7.26 3.99 -11.80
CA THR A 92 7.68 5.39 -11.74
C THR A 92 7.32 6.13 -13.03
N PHE A 93 7.43 7.45 -13.02
CA PHE A 93 7.33 8.28 -14.22
C PHE A 93 8.59 8.17 -15.07
N GLN A 94 8.52 8.57 -16.35
CA GLN A 94 9.66 8.47 -17.26
C GLN A 94 10.91 9.18 -16.72
N GLU A 95 10.75 10.38 -16.18
CA GLU A 95 11.85 11.18 -15.61
C GLU A 95 12.50 10.46 -14.40
N GLY A 96 11.70 9.75 -13.61
CA GLY A 96 12.21 8.97 -12.48
C GLY A 96 13.07 7.80 -12.92
N LYS A 97 12.69 7.11 -14.01
CA LYS A 97 13.54 6.09 -14.65
C LYS A 97 14.85 6.68 -15.11
N ASP A 98 14.81 7.78 -15.87
CA ASP A 98 16.01 8.39 -16.47
C ASP A 98 17.02 8.85 -15.39
N ILE A 99 16.51 9.43 -14.29
CA ILE A 99 17.33 9.83 -13.13
C ILE A 99 17.96 8.60 -12.45
N LEU A 100 17.14 7.57 -12.17
CA LEU A 100 17.61 6.36 -11.50
C LEU A 100 18.66 5.62 -12.34
N GLU A 101 18.42 5.44 -13.63
CA GLU A 101 19.38 4.82 -14.54
C GLU A 101 20.72 5.59 -14.57
N THR A 102 20.68 6.92 -14.61
CA THR A 102 21.87 7.76 -14.57
C THR A 102 22.69 7.51 -13.32
N ILE A 103 22.06 7.50 -12.15
CA ILE A 103 22.72 7.31 -10.86
C ILE A 103 23.23 5.86 -10.73
N LEU A 104 22.41 4.88 -11.02
CA LEU A 104 22.75 3.47 -10.85
C LEU A 104 23.79 2.99 -11.84
N ASN A 105 23.78 3.50 -13.08
CA ASN A 105 24.84 3.25 -14.06
C ASN A 105 26.21 3.74 -13.61
N TYR A 106 26.27 4.71 -12.71
CA TYR A 106 27.53 5.19 -12.15
C TYR A 106 27.95 4.37 -10.92
N PHE A 107 27.02 4.12 -9.98
CA PHE A 107 27.35 3.57 -8.66
C PHE A 107 27.08 2.07 -8.51
N SER A 108 26.26 1.45 -9.37
CA SER A 108 25.73 0.09 -9.18
C SER A 108 25.59 -0.68 -10.50
N ARG A 109 26.67 -0.70 -11.33
CA ARG A 109 26.62 -1.31 -12.69
C ARG A 109 26.36 -2.82 -12.66
N ASP A 110 26.96 -3.52 -11.71
CA ASP A 110 26.95 -4.99 -11.65
C ASP A 110 25.98 -5.48 -10.58
N MET A 111 24.68 -5.20 -10.76
CA MET A 111 23.64 -5.69 -9.85
C MET A 111 23.37 -7.18 -10.06
N PRO A 112 23.31 -8.01 -8.99
CA PRO A 112 23.04 -9.43 -9.09
C PRO A 112 21.56 -9.77 -9.31
N PHE A 113 20.71 -8.79 -9.52
CA PHE A 113 19.28 -8.92 -9.78
C PHE A 113 18.87 -8.06 -10.99
N GLU A 114 17.73 -8.44 -11.58
CA GLU A 114 17.14 -7.71 -12.71
C GLU A 114 16.32 -6.52 -12.19
N LEU A 115 16.65 -5.31 -12.66
CA LEU A 115 15.91 -4.09 -12.35
C LEU A 115 15.04 -3.69 -13.54
N ASP A 116 13.73 -3.77 -13.36
CA ASP A 116 12.74 -3.38 -14.36
C ASP A 116 12.06 -2.07 -14.00
N TYR A 117 11.55 -1.38 -15.00
CA TYR A 117 10.73 -0.19 -14.84
C TYR A 117 9.36 -0.37 -15.48
N ASN A 118 8.32 -0.05 -14.72
CA ASN A 118 6.96 0.11 -15.23
C ASN A 118 6.65 1.62 -15.24
N ILE A 119 6.55 2.21 -16.42
CA ILE A 119 6.28 3.64 -16.56
C ILE A 119 4.79 3.86 -16.33
N ILE A 120 4.48 4.69 -15.33
CA ILE A 120 3.12 5.06 -14.96
C ILE A 120 2.81 6.47 -15.47
N VAL A 121 1.52 6.75 -15.60
CA VAL A 121 0.96 8.06 -15.93
C VAL A 121 -0.06 8.45 -14.86
N PRO A 122 -0.34 9.77 -14.64
CA PRO A 122 -1.27 10.21 -13.59
C PRO A 122 -2.74 10.01 -14.02
N GLU A 123 -3.11 8.75 -14.25
CA GLU A 123 -4.45 8.31 -14.65
C GLU A 123 -4.93 7.15 -13.76
N ASP A 124 -6.24 6.96 -13.71
CA ASP A 124 -6.81 5.77 -13.04
C ASP A 124 -6.49 4.52 -13.87
N GLY A 125 -5.88 3.52 -13.27
CA GLY A 125 -5.53 2.30 -14.00
C GLY A 125 -4.93 1.21 -13.13
N VAL A 126 -5.09 -0.04 -13.56
CA VAL A 126 -4.44 -1.19 -12.94
C VAL A 126 -3.00 -1.29 -13.48
N ILE A 127 -2.03 -1.21 -12.59
CA ILE A 127 -0.60 -1.26 -12.93
C ILE A 127 0.10 -2.56 -12.53
N LEU A 128 -0.52 -3.32 -11.64
CA LEU A 128 -0.06 -4.65 -11.24
C LEU A 128 -1.26 -5.54 -10.91
N ASP A 129 -1.23 -6.77 -11.41
CA ASP A 129 -2.14 -7.83 -11.00
C ASP A 129 -1.39 -9.15 -10.89
N THR A 130 -1.30 -9.67 -9.65
CA THR A 130 -0.58 -10.92 -9.34
C THR A 130 -1.51 -12.13 -9.22
N GLY A 131 -2.81 -11.96 -9.46
CA GLY A 131 -3.82 -12.98 -9.20
C GLY A 131 -4.21 -13.14 -7.72
N ALA A 132 -3.41 -12.59 -6.79
CA ALA A 132 -3.73 -12.52 -5.37
C ALA A 132 -3.96 -11.08 -4.90
N LEU A 133 -3.24 -10.14 -5.50
CA LEU A 133 -3.26 -8.71 -5.19
C LEU A 133 -3.29 -7.90 -6.48
N ARG A 134 -4.19 -6.95 -6.56
CA ARG A 134 -4.26 -5.93 -7.61
C ARG A 134 -3.77 -4.59 -7.04
N VAL A 135 -3.02 -3.84 -7.84
CA VAL A 135 -2.64 -2.45 -7.49
C VAL A 135 -3.08 -1.54 -8.62
N ARG A 136 -3.84 -0.51 -8.25
CA ARG A 136 -4.28 0.54 -9.18
C ARG A 136 -3.83 1.91 -8.73
N THR A 137 -3.68 2.83 -9.69
CA THR A 137 -3.37 4.23 -9.49
C THR A 137 -4.64 5.07 -9.34
N ILE A 138 -4.53 6.17 -8.61
CA ILE A 138 -5.50 7.26 -8.54
C ILE A 138 -4.75 8.57 -8.80
N PRO A 139 -5.10 9.39 -9.81
CA PRO A 139 -4.44 10.66 -10.04
C PRO A 139 -4.71 11.63 -8.89
N LEU A 140 -3.65 12.30 -8.43
CA LEU A 140 -3.68 13.28 -7.36
C LEU A 140 -3.38 14.69 -7.87
N GLN A 141 -3.55 15.71 -7.03
CA GLN A 141 -3.29 17.10 -7.37
C GLN A 141 -2.13 17.66 -6.56
N HIS A 142 -0.95 17.59 -7.15
CA HIS A 142 0.26 18.15 -6.59
C HIS A 142 0.98 19.06 -7.60
N ARG A 143 2.18 19.59 -7.25
CA ARG A 143 2.97 20.47 -8.13
C ARG A 143 3.62 19.77 -9.31
N VAL A 144 3.80 18.46 -9.17
CA VAL A 144 4.33 17.54 -10.19
C VAL A 144 3.31 16.44 -10.45
N ALA A 145 3.51 15.65 -11.49
CA ALA A 145 2.71 14.45 -11.73
C ALA A 145 2.74 13.55 -10.49
N ASP A 146 1.55 13.16 -10.01
CA ASP A 146 1.39 12.43 -8.75
C ASP A 146 0.22 11.44 -8.81
N VAL A 147 0.39 10.31 -8.14
CA VAL A 147 -0.63 9.27 -8.00
C VAL A 147 -0.66 8.70 -6.59
N GLY A 148 -1.85 8.38 -6.12
CA GLY A 148 -2.06 7.45 -5.02
C GLY A 148 -2.16 6.02 -5.52
N TYR A 149 -2.08 5.05 -4.61
CA TYR A 149 -2.18 3.62 -4.91
C TYR A 149 -3.27 2.96 -4.08
N VAL A 150 -4.02 2.05 -4.70
CA VAL A 150 -4.94 1.17 -3.98
C VAL A 150 -4.52 -0.27 -4.20
N PHE A 151 -4.29 -0.97 -3.10
CA PHE A 151 -3.94 -2.39 -3.02
C PHE A 151 -5.19 -3.17 -2.64
N GLU A 152 -5.64 -4.06 -3.49
CA GLU A 152 -6.89 -4.81 -3.34
C GLU A 152 -6.62 -6.31 -3.47
N GLU A 153 -6.98 -7.09 -2.47
CA GLU A 153 -6.99 -8.54 -2.63
C GLU A 153 -8.08 -8.96 -3.63
N HIS A 154 -7.79 -9.97 -4.42
CA HIS A 154 -8.84 -10.66 -5.14
C HIS A 154 -9.73 -11.43 -4.16
N GLU A 155 -11.01 -11.60 -4.51
CA GLU A 155 -11.93 -12.42 -3.71
C GLU A 155 -11.33 -13.82 -3.51
N PRO A 156 -11.10 -14.24 -2.25
CA PRO A 156 -10.54 -15.56 -1.98
C PRO A 156 -11.55 -16.65 -2.37
N LEU A 157 -11.03 -17.80 -2.78
CA LEU A 157 -11.86 -18.98 -3.04
C LEU A 157 -12.53 -19.47 -1.75
N ARG A 158 -13.74 -19.99 -1.85
CA ARG A 158 -14.48 -20.58 -0.74
C ARG A 158 -13.67 -21.69 -0.05
N HIS A 159 -13.84 -21.82 1.26
CA HIS A 159 -13.20 -22.86 2.05
C HIS A 159 -13.99 -24.18 1.95
N ILE A 160 -13.29 -25.30 1.65
CA ILE A 160 -13.90 -26.61 1.61
C ILE A 160 -14.35 -27.06 3.01
N ASN A 161 -15.61 -27.47 3.13
CA ASN A 161 -16.07 -28.25 4.26
C ASN A 161 -15.70 -29.73 4.01
N ARG A 162 -14.53 -30.14 4.50
CA ARG A 162 -13.97 -31.47 4.21
C ARG A 162 -14.93 -32.59 4.61
N ALA A 163 -15.54 -32.50 5.79
CA ALA A 163 -16.45 -33.51 6.29
C ALA A 163 -17.67 -33.70 5.38
N MET A 164 -18.24 -32.59 4.89
CA MET A 164 -19.38 -32.65 3.97
C MET A 164 -18.96 -33.16 2.58
N CYS A 165 -17.80 -32.79 2.09
CA CYS A 165 -17.30 -33.32 0.82
C CYS A 165 -17.06 -34.84 0.89
N ASP A 166 -16.48 -35.33 2.00
CA ASP A 166 -16.27 -36.75 2.23
C ASP A 166 -17.61 -37.50 2.37
N PHE A 167 -18.56 -36.94 3.13
CA PHE A 167 -19.91 -37.50 3.28
C PHE A 167 -20.67 -37.65 1.96
N HIS A 168 -20.54 -36.67 1.06
CA HIS A 168 -21.20 -36.70 -0.25
C HIS A 168 -20.37 -37.39 -1.32
N GLY A 169 -19.16 -37.89 -1.02
CA GLY A 169 -18.28 -38.59 -1.94
C GLY A 169 -17.70 -37.69 -3.03
N VAL A 170 -17.42 -36.40 -2.72
CA VAL A 170 -16.85 -35.44 -3.68
C VAL A 170 -15.40 -35.83 -4.00
N PRO A 171 -15.06 -36.13 -5.27
CA PRO A 171 -13.70 -36.47 -5.63
C PRO A 171 -12.73 -35.30 -5.51
N VAL A 172 -11.46 -35.58 -5.20
CA VAL A 172 -10.43 -34.55 -5.00
C VAL A 172 -10.28 -33.64 -6.23
N PHE A 173 -10.35 -34.17 -7.44
CA PHE A 173 -10.23 -33.38 -8.67
C PHE A 173 -11.36 -32.37 -8.89
N LYS A 174 -12.51 -32.52 -8.20
CA LYS A 174 -13.62 -31.53 -8.17
C LYS A 174 -13.48 -30.45 -7.12
N MET A 175 -12.53 -30.56 -6.20
CA MET A 175 -12.41 -29.61 -5.10
C MET A 175 -12.13 -28.17 -5.56
N ARG A 176 -11.47 -28.00 -6.71
CA ARG A 176 -11.23 -26.68 -7.28
C ARG A 176 -12.53 -26.05 -7.78
N ASP A 177 -13.32 -26.77 -8.57
CA ASP A 177 -14.62 -26.32 -9.07
C ASP A 177 -15.55 -25.93 -7.90
N ILE A 178 -15.55 -26.74 -6.83
CA ILE A 178 -16.32 -26.50 -5.61
C ILE A 178 -15.85 -25.21 -4.90
N LYS A 179 -14.55 -24.95 -4.80
CA LYS A 179 -14.02 -23.71 -4.26
C LYS A 179 -14.41 -22.49 -5.09
N GLU A 180 -14.52 -22.65 -6.38
CA GLU A 180 -14.94 -21.60 -7.33
C GLU A 180 -16.46 -21.37 -7.33
N GLY A 181 -17.23 -22.17 -6.56
CA GLY A 181 -18.67 -21.98 -6.36
C GLY A 181 -19.57 -23.00 -7.06
N ALA A 182 -19.01 -23.99 -7.76
CA ALA A 182 -19.81 -25.01 -8.44
C ALA A 182 -20.55 -25.94 -7.46
N ASP A 183 -21.75 -26.34 -7.80
CA ASP A 183 -22.46 -27.44 -7.15
C ASP A 183 -21.83 -28.79 -7.53
N PHE A 184 -22.00 -29.80 -6.70
CA PHE A 184 -21.55 -31.15 -7.01
C PHE A 184 -22.72 -32.01 -7.48
N VAL A 185 -22.63 -32.58 -8.70
CA VAL A 185 -23.59 -33.49 -9.24
C VAL A 185 -23.09 -34.90 -9.09
N LYS A 186 -23.83 -35.76 -8.35
CA LYS A 186 -23.53 -37.19 -8.19
C LYS A 186 -23.82 -37.97 -9.47
N PRO A 187 -23.27 -39.22 -9.62
CA PRO A 187 -23.54 -40.05 -10.77
C PRO A 187 -25.03 -40.39 -10.99
N ASP A 188 -25.82 -40.36 -9.92
CA ASP A 188 -27.27 -40.59 -9.98
C ASP A 188 -28.10 -39.36 -10.36
N GLY A 189 -27.43 -38.23 -10.66
CA GLY A 189 -28.06 -36.94 -10.98
C GLY A 189 -28.41 -36.06 -9.77
N THR A 190 -28.18 -36.54 -8.56
CA THR A 190 -28.45 -35.74 -7.34
C THR A 190 -27.51 -34.53 -7.27
N VAL A 191 -28.07 -33.33 -7.17
CA VAL A 191 -27.30 -32.07 -7.02
C VAL A 191 -27.08 -31.73 -5.54
N ILE A 192 -25.84 -31.61 -5.13
CA ILE A 192 -25.44 -31.14 -3.80
C ILE A 192 -25.03 -29.67 -3.94
N PRO A 193 -25.81 -28.74 -3.34
CA PRO A 193 -25.53 -27.31 -3.44
C PRO A 193 -24.16 -26.93 -2.82
N ASN A 194 -23.43 -26.04 -3.48
CA ASN A 194 -22.12 -25.56 -3.05
C ASN A 194 -22.08 -25.10 -1.59
N ARG A 195 -23.13 -24.41 -1.12
CA ARG A 195 -23.26 -23.94 0.28
C ARG A 195 -23.18 -25.07 1.33
N MET A 196 -23.47 -26.30 0.95
CA MET A 196 -23.31 -27.47 1.84
C MET A 196 -21.89 -27.99 1.87
N LEU A 197 -21.13 -27.77 0.81
CA LEU A 197 -19.78 -28.29 0.60
C LEU A 197 -18.69 -27.28 0.98
N THR A 198 -19.07 -26.03 1.22
CA THR A 198 -18.12 -24.95 1.45
C THR A 198 -18.59 -23.98 2.54
N VAL A 199 -17.62 -23.24 3.08
CA VAL A 199 -17.83 -22.08 3.96
C VAL A 199 -17.38 -20.84 3.19
N ALA A 200 -18.04 -19.70 3.41
CA ALA A 200 -17.63 -18.44 2.82
C ALA A 200 -16.16 -18.12 3.18
N PRO A 201 -15.38 -17.56 2.26
CA PRO A 201 -14.03 -17.11 2.57
C PRO A 201 -14.06 -15.89 3.49
N ASP A 202 -12.93 -15.58 4.09
CA ASP A 202 -12.74 -14.26 4.67
C ASP A 202 -12.87 -13.21 3.55
N PRO A 203 -13.54 -12.08 3.79
CA PRO A 203 -13.69 -11.03 2.76
C PRO A 203 -12.32 -10.53 2.30
N ALA A 204 -12.19 -10.15 1.03
CA ALA A 204 -11.00 -9.49 0.49
C ALA A 204 -10.66 -8.23 1.29
N ARG A 205 -9.37 -7.95 1.45
CA ARG A 205 -8.87 -6.79 2.18
C ARG A 205 -8.34 -5.74 1.21
N SER A 206 -8.36 -4.47 1.63
CA SER A 206 -7.89 -3.37 0.81
C SER A 206 -7.19 -2.29 1.62
N TYR A 207 -6.17 -1.71 0.99
CA TYR A 207 -5.38 -0.61 1.52
C TYR A 207 -5.24 0.47 0.45
N ALA A 208 -5.53 1.73 0.81
CA ALA A 208 -5.25 2.87 -0.05
C ALA A 208 -4.14 3.73 0.55
N HIS A 209 -3.22 4.19 -0.30
CA HIS A 209 -2.14 5.11 0.03
C HIS A 209 -2.29 6.38 -0.79
N ILE A 210 -2.76 7.45 -0.15
CA ILE A 210 -2.93 8.77 -0.74
C ILE A 210 -1.85 9.68 -0.17
N SER A 211 -0.86 9.97 -1.00
CA SER A 211 0.28 10.79 -0.66
C SER A 211 -0.01 12.28 -0.89
N ASP A 212 0.97 13.06 -1.25
CA ASP A 212 0.94 14.51 -1.34
C ASP A 212 -0.15 14.99 -2.29
N THR A 213 -1.14 15.67 -1.75
CA THR A 213 -2.24 16.18 -2.58
C THR A 213 -2.96 17.32 -1.87
N ARG A 214 -3.38 18.34 -2.63
CA ARG A 214 -4.42 19.20 -2.08
C ARG A 214 -5.70 18.40 -1.88
N TYR A 215 -6.55 18.88 -1.00
CA TYR A 215 -7.85 18.26 -0.77
C TYR A 215 -8.67 18.17 -2.06
N ILE A 216 -9.03 16.95 -2.44
CA ILE A 216 -9.85 16.60 -3.60
C ILE A 216 -11.05 15.80 -3.10
N PRO A 217 -12.28 16.38 -3.03
CA PRO A 217 -13.45 15.65 -2.56
C PRO A 217 -13.71 14.34 -3.36
N ASP A 218 -13.54 14.39 -4.67
CA ASP A 218 -13.82 13.26 -5.58
C ASP A 218 -12.85 12.07 -5.40
N VAL A 219 -11.73 12.25 -4.69
CA VAL A 219 -10.80 11.15 -4.43
C VAL A 219 -11.43 10.07 -3.56
N ALA A 220 -12.36 10.44 -2.69
CA ALA A 220 -13.08 9.48 -1.85
C ALA A 220 -13.88 8.46 -2.67
N GLU A 221 -14.56 8.90 -3.73
CA GLU A 221 -15.29 8.01 -4.65
C GLU A 221 -14.34 7.07 -5.40
N LYS A 222 -13.20 7.58 -5.83
CA LYS A 222 -12.17 6.80 -6.54
C LYS A 222 -11.50 5.76 -5.64
N ILE A 223 -11.28 6.07 -4.36
CA ILE A 223 -10.77 5.11 -3.38
C ILE A 223 -11.82 4.00 -3.17
N GLY A 224 -13.07 4.39 -2.94
CA GLY A 224 -14.12 3.50 -2.49
C GLY A 224 -13.90 2.97 -1.07
N PRO A 225 -14.74 2.04 -0.58
CA PRO A 225 -14.60 1.49 0.76
C PRO A 225 -13.35 0.62 0.88
N VAL A 226 -12.44 1.01 1.79
CA VAL A 226 -11.19 0.30 2.09
C VAL A 226 -11.07 -0.05 3.56
N ASP A 227 -10.31 -1.11 3.89
CA ASP A 227 -10.08 -1.49 5.28
C ASP A 227 -9.13 -0.51 5.99
N LEU A 228 -8.10 -0.02 5.29
CA LEU A 228 -7.15 0.96 5.80
C LEU A 228 -6.86 2.00 4.72
N LEU A 229 -6.98 3.26 5.07
CA LEU A 229 -6.54 4.40 4.27
C LEU A 229 -5.34 5.06 4.95
N PHE A 230 -4.20 5.17 4.27
CA PHE A 230 -3.20 6.19 4.56
C PHE A 230 -3.54 7.43 3.74
N HIS A 231 -3.59 8.59 4.39
CA HIS A 231 -3.73 9.87 3.71
C HIS A 231 -2.78 10.87 4.35
N GLU A 232 -2.08 11.66 3.51
CA GLU A 232 -1.25 12.73 4.00
C GLU A 232 -2.03 13.69 4.89
N THR A 233 -1.38 14.19 5.91
CA THR A 233 -1.93 15.15 6.90
C THR A 233 -0.86 16.18 7.23
N THR A 234 -0.31 16.82 6.18
CA THR A 234 0.87 17.70 6.32
C THR A 234 0.60 18.91 7.21
N TYR A 235 -0.66 19.36 7.25
CA TYR A 235 -1.05 20.55 8.02
C TYR A 235 -2.24 20.26 8.94
N LEU A 236 -2.39 21.12 9.97
CA LEU A 236 -3.62 21.23 10.74
C LEU A 236 -4.55 22.26 10.09
N GLN A 237 -5.82 22.25 10.49
CA GLN A 237 -6.88 23.08 9.89
C GLN A 237 -6.63 24.60 10.04
N ASP A 238 -5.91 25.01 11.06
CA ASP A 238 -5.49 26.40 11.25
C ASP A 238 -4.56 26.93 10.14
N HIS A 239 -3.93 26.01 9.39
CA HIS A 239 -3.09 26.30 8.24
C HIS A 239 -3.69 25.81 6.91
N ALA A 240 -5.02 25.72 6.79
CA ALA A 240 -5.70 25.22 5.59
C ALA A 240 -5.37 26.02 4.32
N ASP A 241 -5.24 27.34 4.42
CA ASP A 241 -4.85 28.18 3.27
C ASP A 241 -3.44 27.87 2.79
N LEU A 242 -2.51 27.64 3.73
CA LEU A 242 -1.14 27.24 3.40
C LEU A 242 -1.09 25.83 2.81
N ALA A 243 -1.88 24.90 3.36
CA ALA A 243 -2.03 23.56 2.81
C ALA A 243 -2.48 23.62 1.33
N LYS A 244 -3.51 24.40 1.04
CA LYS A 244 -4.00 24.62 -0.32
C LYS A 244 -2.96 25.25 -1.24
N GLU A 245 -2.22 26.28 -0.77
CA GLU A 245 -1.15 26.93 -1.54
C GLU A 245 -0.01 25.95 -1.87
N ARG A 246 0.33 25.07 -0.91
CA ARG A 246 1.42 24.13 -1.02
C ARG A 246 1.03 22.80 -1.65
N TYR A 247 -0.25 22.63 -2.04
CA TYR A 247 -0.81 21.41 -2.61
C TYR A 247 -0.75 20.22 -1.64
N HIS A 248 -1.15 20.47 -0.41
CA HIS A 248 -1.28 19.47 0.66
C HIS A 248 -2.67 19.53 1.29
N SER A 249 -2.93 18.56 2.16
CA SER A 249 -4.18 18.43 2.92
C SER A 249 -3.97 18.72 4.41
N THR A 250 -5.07 19.08 5.08
CA THR A 250 -5.11 19.13 6.55
C THR A 250 -5.56 17.78 7.11
N ALA A 251 -5.31 17.55 8.40
CA ALA A 251 -5.76 16.34 9.08
C ALA A 251 -7.30 16.21 9.06
N ALA A 252 -8.02 17.30 9.21
CA ALA A 252 -9.49 17.32 9.08
C ALA A 252 -9.96 16.96 7.67
N GLN A 253 -9.27 17.44 6.62
CA GLN A 253 -9.57 17.11 5.22
C GLN A 253 -9.29 15.64 4.91
N ALA A 254 -8.16 15.09 5.36
CA ALA A 254 -7.85 13.67 5.25
C ALA A 254 -8.90 12.79 5.93
N ALA A 255 -9.37 13.22 7.10
CA ALA A 255 -10.42 12.54 7.83
C ALA A 255 -11.78 12.60 7.12
N ALA A 256 -12.09 13.71 6.44
CA ALA A 256 -13.29 13.83 5.60
C ALA A 256 -13.23 12.85 4.41
N VAL A 257 -12.06 12.73 3.73
CA VAL A 257 -11.86 11.73 2.68
C VAL A 257 -12.07 10.31 3.21
N ALA A 258 -11.51 9.99 4.39
CA ALA A 258 -11.68 8.67 5.01
C ALA A 258 -13.14 8.33 5.31
N ARG A 259 -13.91 9.29 5.83
CA ARG A 259 -15.34 9.15 6.08
C ARG A 259 -16.13 8.95 4.79
N ASP A 260 -15.89 9.79 3.80
CA ASP A 260 -16.66 9.82 2.56
C ASP A 260 -16.33 8.61 1.66
N ALA A 261 -15.11 8.10 1.71
CA ALA A 261 -14.71 6.84 1.08
C ALA A 261 -15.26 5.58 1.79
N GLY A 262 -15.78 5.72 3.00
CA GLY A 262 -16.18 4.55 3.81
C GLY A 262 -15.01 3.71 4.30
N ALA A 263 -13.85 4.32 4.52
CA ALA A 263 -12.69 3.64 5.09
C ALA A 263 -13.00 3.11 6.50
N LYS A 264 -12.44 1.95 6.88
CA LYS A 264 -12.64 1.43 8.23
C LYS A 264 -11.65 2.03 9.23
N LYS A 265 -10.47 2.45 8.75
CA LYS A 265 -9.41 3.05 9.55
C LYS A 265 -8.63 4.07 8.71
N LEU A 266 -8.25 5.18 9.31
CA LEU A 266 -7.35 6.20 8.73
C LEU A 266 -6.00 6.14 9.44
N LEU A 267 -4.92 6.00 8.69
CA LEU A 267 -3.54 6.20 9.15
C LEU A 267 -3.09 7.59 8.69
N THR A 268 -2.83 8.50 9.63
CA THR A 268 -2.31 9.84 9.35
C THR A 268 -0.81 9.78 9.05
N GLY A 269 -0.22 10.79 8.43
CA GLY A 269 1.24 10.81 8.18
C GLY A 269 1.65 11.95 7.27
N HIS A 270 2.92 11.97 6.85
CA HIS A 270 3.53 13.05 6.10
C HIS A 270 3.52 14.35 6.91
N TYR A 271 3.95 14.26 8.19
CA TYR A 271 3.86 15.36 9.15
C TYR A 271 4.86 16.47 8.83
N SER A 272 4.39 17.70 8.78
CA SER A 272 5.25 18.87 8.61
C SER A 272 6.12 19.11 9.85
N SER A 273 7.41 19.30 9.64
CA SER A 273 8.36 19.70 10.70
C SER A 273 8.06 21.07 11.35
N ARG A 274 6.99 21.74 10.94
CA ARG A 274 6.45 22.95 11.57
C ARG A 274 5.87 22.66 12.95
N TYR A 275 5.36 21.45 13.15
CA TYR A 275 4.73 21.00 14.38
C TYR A 275 5.69 20.13 15.18
N ASN A 276 5.69 20.32 16.51
CA ASN A 276 6.55 19.55 17.42
C ASN A 276 5.80 18.39 18.10
N ASP A 277 4.50 18.29 17.88
CA ASP A 277 3.63 17.28 18.48
C ASP A 277 2.70 16.67 17.42
N ASP A 278 3.01 15.47 16.99
CA ASP A 278 2.23 14.75 15.99
C ASP A 278 0.87 14.29 16.51
N SER A 279 0.66 14.26 17.83
CA SER A 279 -0.63 13.88 18.41
C SER A 279 -1.75 14.85 18.03
N LEU A 280 -1.42 16.07 17.67
CA LEU A 280 -2.36 17.08 17.21
C LEU A 280 -3.06 16.67 15.90
N PHE A 281 -2.34 16.04 14.98
CA PHE A 281 -2.92 15.58 13.70
C PHE A 281 -3.99 14.51 13.89
N VAL A 282 -3.70 13.53 14.74
CA VAL A 282 -4.68 12.47 15.00
C VAL A 282 -5.84 12.97 15.87
N ALA A 283 -5.59 13.93 16.75
CA ALA A 283 -6.66 14.57 17.54
C ALA A 283 -7.64 15.30 16.63
N GLU A 284 -7.15 16.16 15.73
CA GLU A 284 -7.98 16.85 14.74
C GLU A 284 -8.70 15.88 13.81
N ALA A 285 -8.01 14.88 13.29
CA ALA A 285 -8.62 13.89 12.42
C ALA A 285 -9.77 13.14 13.11
N ARG A 286 -9.65 12.83 14.41
CA ARG A 286 -10.68 12.11 15.18
C ARG A 286 -11.95 12.90 15.42
N GLU A 287 -11.91 14.21 15.33
CA GLU A 287 -13.12 15.05 15.39
C GLU A 287 -14.06 14.77 14.21
N VAL A 288 -13.50 14.36 13.05
CA VAL A 288 -14.24 14.08 11.81
C VAL A 288 -14.39 12.57 11.57
N PHE A 289 -13.35 11.79 11.87
CA PHE A 289 -13.28 10.34 11.68
C PHE A 289 -12.67 9.65 12.91
N PRO A 290 -13.49 9.14 13.85
CA PRO A 290 -13.02 8.64 15.14
C PRO A 290 -11.97 7.51 15.07
N ASN A 291 -11.95 6.71 14.00
CA ASN A 291 -11.02 5.60 13.83
C ASN A 291 -9.72 6.02 13.12
N ALA A 292 -9.22 7.22 13.44
CA ALA A 292 -7.91 7.69 13.00
C ALA A 292 -6.79 7.22 13.94
N VAL A 293 -5.66 6.83 13.35
CA VAL A 293 -4.48 6.29 14.01
C VAL A 293 -3.28 7.16 13.69
N GLN A 294 -2.51 7.51 14.72
CA GLN A 294 -1.25 8.23 14.56
C GLN A 294 -0.19 7.31 13.95
N ASN A 295 0.49 7.81 12.92
CA ASN A 295 1.62 7.13 12.32
C ASN A 295 2.92 7.42 13.06
N ARG A 296 3.89 6.52 12.92
CA ARG A 296 5.27 6.70 13.40
C ARG A 296 6.18 5.66 12.77
N GLU A 297 7.46 5.94 12.69
CA GLU A 297 8.47 4.97 12.26
C GLU A 297 8.44 3.72 13.14
N GLY A 298 8.53 2.56 12.51
CA GLY A 298 8.47 1.26 13.19
C GLY A 298 7.07 0.75 13.50
N LEU A 299 6.01 1.53 13.19
CA LEU A 299 4.64 1.06 13.31
C LEU A 299 4.39 -0.05 12.28
N THR A 300 3.78 -1.14 12.75
CA THR A 300 3.24 -2.20 11.90
C THR A 300 1.75 -2.35 12.19
N LEU A 301 0.93 -2.20 11.15
CA LEU A 301 -0.52 -2.39 11.23
C LEU A 301 -0.95 -3.56 10.34
N ASP A 302 -1.75 -4.46 10.87
CA ASP A 302 -2.54 -5.37 10.04
C ASP A 302 -3.69 -4.57 9.39
N VAL A 303 -3.90 -4.75 8.08
CA VAL A 303 -4.88 -3.97 7.32
C VAL A 303 -6.29 -4.08 7.92
N ARG A 304 -6.66 -5.23 8.46
CA ARG A 304 -7.97 -5.45 9.10
C ARG A 304 -7.89 -5.73 10.60
N GLY A 305 -6.71 -5.98 11.12
CA GLY A 305 -6.48 -6.33 12.52
C GLY A 305 -6.83 -5.22 13.51
N ARG A 306 -6.99 -5.60 14.77
CA ARG A 306 -7.03 -4.63 15.89
C ARG A 306 -5.62 -4.07 16.09
N CYS A 307 -5.54 -2.78 16.39
CA CYS A 307 -4.29 -2.14 16.82
C CYS A 307 -3.81 -2.76 18.13
#